data_7c124eaaaa7e48b351b8098d0f0c21b3
#
_entry.id   7c124eaaaa7e48b351b8098d0f0c21b3
#
_cell.length_a   1.000
_cell.length_b   1.000
_cell.length_c   1.000
_cell.angle_alpha   90.00
_cell.angle_beta   90.00
_cell.angle_gamma   90.00
#
_symmetry.space_group_name_H-M   'P 1'
#
loop_
_entity.id
_entity.type
_entity.pdbx_description
1 polymer ?
#
loop_
_entity_poly.entity_id
_entity_poly.type
_entity_poly.pdbx_seq_one_letter_code
_entity_poly.pdbx_strand_id
1 'polypeptide(L)' 'MKLPVVSGKEFVKRLKKKGYDFVHQEGSHMIIRLQTEPYTKLSVPNHKELDRGLLRSLLKDAGISVDEFIKLK' A
#
# COMPACT_ATOMS: atom_id res chain seq x y z
N MET A 1 4.90 17.81 -0.42
CA MET A 1 3.82 17.38 -1.30
C MET A 1 2.68 16.76 -0.54
N LYS A 2 1.47 16.99 -1.00
CA LYS A 2 0.30 16.42 -0.34
C LYS A 2 0.14 14.95 -0.66
N LEU A 3 -0.23 14.16 0.35
CA LEU A 3 -0.62 12.78 0.14
C LEU A 3 -1.94 12.74 -0.65
N PRO A 4 -2.04 11.89 -1.67
CA PRO A 4 -3.30 11.74 -2.37
C PRO A 4 -4.32 10.99 -1.51
N VAL A 5 -5.60 11.20 -1.80
CA VAL A 5 -6.67 10.42 -1.20
C VAL A 5 -6.84 9.16 -2.02
N VAL A 6 -6.66 8.00 -1.40
CA VAL A 6 -6.76 6.72 -2.13
C VAL A 6 -7.51 5.71 -1.28
N SER A 7 -8.15 4.77 -1.95
CA SER A 7 -8.77 3.63 -1.28
C SER A 7 -7.71 2.56 -1.00
N GLY A 8 -8.07 1.60 -0.14
CA GLY A 8 -7.19 0.46 0.10
C GLY A 8 -6.93 -0.31 -1.19
N LYS A 9 -7.96 -0.49 -2.02
CA LYS A 9 -7.82 -1.19 -3.29
C LYS A 9 -6.89 -0.46 -4.25
N GLU A 10 -6.99 0.86 -4.31
CA GLU A 10 -6.11 1.65 -5.16
C GLU A 10 -4.67 1.56 -4.68
N PHE A 11 -4.46 1.59 -3.36
CA PHE A 11 -3.13 1.43 -2.77
C PHE A 11 -2.52 0.08 -3.20
N VAL A 12 -3.28 -1.01 -3.04
CA VAL A 12 -2.81 -2.35 -3.42
C VAL A 12 -2.46 -2.39 -4.90
N LYS A 13 -3.31 -1.80 -5.73
CA LYS A 13 -3.10 -1.77 -7.17
C LYS A 13 -1.79 -1.07 -7.53
N ARG A 14 -1.51 0.07 -6.89
CA ARG A 14 -0.27 0.80 -7.14
C ARG A 14 0.95 0.03 -6.66
N LEU A 15 0.84 -0.62 -5.51
CA LEU A 15 1.96 -1.36 -4.93
C LEU A 15 2.33 -2.60 -5.76
N LYS A 16 1.42 -3.10 -6.58
CA LYS A 16 1.75 -4.18 -7.51
C LYS A 16 2.88 -3.77 -8.45
N LYS A 17 2.92 -2.51 -8.83
CA LYS A 17 3.97 -2.00 -9.71
C LYS A 17 5.33 -1.97 -9.03
N LYS A 18 5.35 -2.09 -7.71
CA LYS A 18 6.59 -2.13 -6.94
C LYS A 18 6.93 -3.56 -6.48
N GLY A 19 6.24 -4.55 -7.01
CA GLY A 19 6.55 -5.94 -6.69
C GLY A 19 5.74 -6.53 -5.55
N TYR A 20 4.70 -5.85 -5.08
CA TYR A 20 3.83 -6.39 -4.04
C TYR A 20 2.67 -7.14 -4.66
N ASP A 21 2.41 -8.34 -4.16
CA ASP A 21 1.28 -9.15 -4.60
C ASP A 21 0.30 -9.36 -3.46
N PHE A 22 -0.96 -9.50 -3.82
CA PHE A 22 -2.02 -9.82 -2.89
C PHE A 22 -1.84 -11.26 -2.41
N VAL A 23 -1.85 -11.48 -1.08
CA VAL A 23 -1.70 -12.80 -0.50
C VAL A 23 -3.07 -13.36 -0.11
N HIS A 24 -3.78 -12.65 0.76
CA HIS A 24 -5.12 -13.05 1.18
C HIS A 24 -5.78 -11.88 1.90
N GLN A 25 -7.06 -12.04 2.21
CA GLN A 25 -7.82 -11.04 2.96
C GLN A 25 -8.19 -11.60 4.32
N GLU A 26 -7.91 -10.86 5.36
CA GLU A 26 -8.30 -11.20 6.73
C GLU A 26 -9.30 -10.15 7.21
N GLY A 27 -10.59 -10.53 7.30
CA GLY A 27 -11.62 -9.58 7.64
C GLY A 27 -11.66 -8.45 6.63
N SER A 28 -11.51 -7.22 7.09
CA SER A 28 -11.49 -6.05 6.23
C SER A 28 -10.08 -5.63 5.82
N HIS A 29 -9.06 -6.46 6.10
CA HIS A 29 -7.67 -6.13 5.77
C HIS A 29 -7.16 -6.99 4.63
N MET A 30 -6.57 -6.34 3.63
CA MET A 30 -5.92 -7.02 2.52
C MET A 30 -4.44 -7.17 2.85
N ILE A 31 -3.94 -8.40 2.79
CA ILE A 31 -2.53 -8.67 3.07
C ILE A 31 -1.78 -8.75 1.75
N ILE A 32 -0.78 -7.90 1.60
CA ILE A 32 0.09 -7.92 0.41
C ILE A 32 1.52 -8.17 0.85
N ARG A 33 2.31 -8.72 -0.05
CA ARG A 33 3.70 -9.06 0.26
C ARG A 33 4.61 -8.75 -0.92
N LEU A 34 5.78 -8.18 -0.60
CA LEU A 34 6.82 -7.96 -1.59
C LEU A 34 7.38 -9.32 -2.03
N GLN A 35 7.51 -9.54 -3.32
CA GLN A 35 7.91 -10.83 -3.87
C GLN A 35 9.42 -11.07 -3.88
N THR A 36 10.20 -10.05 -3.51
CA THR A 36 11.66 -10.16 -3.38
C THR A 36 12.06 -9.80 -1.96
N GLU A 37 13.30 -10.13 -1.57
CA GLU A 37 13.80 -9.74 -0.26
C GLU A 37 13.63 -8.24 -0.06
N PRO A 38 13.19 -7.81 1.11
CA PRO A 38 13.01 -8.55 2.37
C PRO A 38 11.62 -9.18 2.56
N TYR A 39 10.83 -9.36 1.52
CA TYR A 39 9.50 -9.98 1.57
C TYR A 39 8.55 -9.26 2.54
N THR A 40 8.65 -7.95 2.57
CA THR A 40 7.86 -7.11 3.47
C THR A 40 6.36 -7.37 3.29
N LYS A 41 5.67 -7.58 4.41
CA LYS A 41 4.20 -7.74 4.41
C LYS A 41 3.55 -6.46 4.86
N LEU A 42 2.45 -6.10 4.20
CA LEU A 42 1.66 -4.94 4.57
C LEU A 42 0.22 -5.36 4.76
N SER A 43 -0.43 -4.81 5.78
CA SER A 43 -1.85 -5.03 6.04
C SER A 43 -2.57 -3.74 5.66
N VAL A 44 -3.38 -3.79 4.61
CA VAL A 44 -4.05 -2.62 4.05
C VAL A 44 -5.55 -2.71 4.29
N PRO A 45 -6.15 -1.80 5.06
CA PRO A 45 -7.61 -1.83 5.26
C PRO A 45 -8.34 -1.64 3.94
N ASN A 46 -9.38 -2.43 3.73
CA ASN A 46 -10.19 -2.31 2.52
C ASN A 46 -11.24 -1.21 2.71
N HIS A 47 -10.76 0.01 2.92
CA HIS A 47 -11.60 1.19 3.12
C HIS A 47 -11.66 2.01 1.84
N LYS A 48 -12.75 2.75 1.65
CA LYS A 48 -12.87 3.63 0.49
C LYS A 48 -11.84 4.75 0.51
N GLU A 49 -11.39 5.12 1.70
CA GLU A 49 -10.40 6.18 1.87
C GLU A 49 -9.47 5.79 3.00
N LEU A 50 -8.18 5.68 2.70
CA LEU A 50 -7.19 5.39 3.72
C LEU A 50 -6.87 6.65 4.51
N ASP A 51 -6.84 6.51 5.83
CA ASP A 51 -6.41 7.59 6.71
C ASP A 51 -4.99 8.04 6.35
N ARG A 52 -4.74 9.36 6.40
CA ARG A 52 -3.45 9.91 6.00
C ARG A 52 -2.29 9.37 6.83
N GLY A 53 -2.49 9.24 8.14
CA GLY A 53 -1.46 8.70 9.02
C GLY A 53 -1.14 7.26 8.67
N LEU A 54 -2.18 6.46 8.41
CA LEU A 54 -2.00 5.08 8.02
C LEU A 54 -1.31 4.97 6.66
N LEU A 55 -1.74 5.77 5.69
CA LEU A 55 -1.12 5.76 4.36
C LEU A 55 0.37 6.09 4.46
N ARG A 56 0.70 7.12 5.23
CA ARG A 56 2.09 7.51 5.44
C ARG A 56 2.90 6.39 6.08
N SER A 57 2.31 5.72 7.08
CA SER A 57 2.95 4.60 7.76
C SER A 57 3.20 3.42 6.82
N LEU A 58 2.21 3.10 5.98
CA LEU A 58 2.33 2.01 5.01
C LEU A 58 3.45 2.31 3.99
N LEU A 59 3.52 3.55 3.52
CA LEU A 59 4.57 3.95 2.58
C LEU A 59 5.95 3.86 3.22
N LYS A 60 6.05 4.26 4.48
CA LYS A 60 7.30 4.16 5.22
C LYS A 60 7.75 2.71 5.34
N ASP A 61 6.82 1.83 5.70
CA ASP A 61 7.13 0.40 5.84
C ASP A 61 7.52 -0.21 4.50
N ALA A 62 6.93 0.26 3.41
CA ALA A 62 7.23 -0.22 2.07
C ALA A 62 8.51 0.38 1.51
N GLY A 63 9.06 1.41 2.15
CA GLY A 63 10.25 2.09 1.65
C GLY A 63 9.97 2.93 0.40
N ILE A 64 8.75 3.43 0.28
CA ILE A 64 8.32 4.21 -0.90
C ILE A 64 8.04 5.64 -0.47
N SER A 65 8.61 6.61 -1.18
CA SER A 65 8.36 8.01 -0.90
C SER A 65 6.96 8.42 -1.41
N VAL A 66 6.45 9.54 -0.89
CA VAL A 66 5.18 10.09 -1.36
C VAL A 66 5.24 10.40 -2.85
N ASP A 67 6.36 11.01 -3.29
CA ASP A 67 6.54 11.33 -4.71
C ASP A 67 6.48 10.09 -5.58
N GLU A 68 7.17 9.05 -5.16
CA GLU A 68 7.19 7.79 -5.89
C GLU A 68 5.79 7.18 -5.95
N PHE A 69 5.07 7.20 -4.84
CA PHE A 69 3.71 6.65 -4.79
C PHE A 69 2.77 7.38 -5.73
N ILE A 70 2.88 8.72 -5.80
CA ILE A 70 2.03 9.52 -6.68
C ILE A 70 2.26 9.13 -8.14
N LYS A 71 3.48 8.76 -8.49
CA LYS A 71 3.82 8.37 -9.87
C LYS A 71 3.39 6.96 -10.24
N LEU A 72 2.93 6.18 -9.27
CA LEU A 72 2.55 4.78 -9.49
C LEU A 72 1.11 4.60 -9.97
N LYS A 73 0.51 5.58 -10.54
CA LYS A 73 -0.86 5.47 -11.05
C LYS A 73 -1.00 4.40 -12.12
#